data_bea89e1d1954786cd997b2007613af33
#
_entry.id   bea89e1d1954786cd997b2007613af33
#
_cell.length_a   1.000
_cell.length_b   1.000
_cell.length_c   1.000
_cell.angle_alpha   90.00
_cell.angle_beta   90.00
_cell.angle_gamma   90.00
#
_symmetry.space_group_name_H-M   'P 1'
#
loop_
_entity.id
_entity.type
_entity.pdbx_description
1 polymer ?
#
loop_
_entity_poly.entity_id
_entity_poly.type
_entity_poly.pdbx_seq_one_letter_code
_entity_poly.pdbx_strand_id
1 'polypeptide(L)'
;MKRFLAAILMLAILFSTQALSEGMTSNAPGEEGMAVASFDQDFLGYIHAQNEKENYVVSPLSFRTALMLAVEGADAATRAQLLGAMGFASEEEMTQWYATVRESVDFFEGWVARQEQIAEEEAQYYPSGEAPEAPAHAFRVLNSVWNNADRFGEFLPDYVRAIAERYGAAADSAAADQITDAVNRWCDEATAGLIPKISDDLSECAAALVNAVYLKSSWVDEFSKNMSGPEDFTDIDGNTTRRDMMKARDRYLYYEDKDTRLVSIPLNGGLSFIAVLGDDANWLSNYAAAEYTDVDLWLPKLDTESAFGSAALKGYLMDRGAVDAFDANAADFSRMADQAWYISDILQKARIKTDEEGLEAAAVTMLVLAEGAALEMEEPQYREFHADRPFRYYIITTSTPTPLVVFAGQEVK
;
A
#
# COMPACT_ATOMS: atom_id res chain seq x y z
N MET A 1 25.17 24.73 33.18
CA MET A 1 25.47 23.57 32.30
C MET A 1 24.22 22.96 31.68
N LYS A 2 23.11 22.70 32.40
CA LYS A 2 21.86 22.14 31.83
C LYS A 2 21.17 22.97 30.74
N ARG A 3 21.31 24.30 30.77
CA ARG A 3 20.72 25.21 29.74
C ARG A 3 21.55 25.30 28.44
N PHE A 4 22.80 24.86 28.44
CA PHE A 4 23.65 24.85 27.26
C PHE A 4 23.48 23.54 26.42
N LEU A 5 23.13 22.41 27.07
CA LEU A 5 22.85 21.17 26.39
C LEU A 5 21.50 21.22 25.61
N ALA A 6 20.47 21.85 26.19
CA ALA A 6 19.17 21.99 25.49
C ALA A 6 19.27 22.83 24.20
N ALA A 7 20.14 23.86 24.20
CA ALA A 7 20.36 24.70 23.03
C ALA A 7 21.13 23.96 21.89
N ILE A 8 21.99 23.00 22.24
CA ILE A 8 22.73 22.20 21.25
C ILE A 8 21.82 21.13 20.66
N LEU A 9 20.91 20.53 21.44
CA LEU A 9 19.92 19.58 20.94
C LEU A 9 18.91 20.24 19.97
N MET A 10 18.41 21.44 20.28
CA MET A 10 17.55 22.20 19.37
C MET A 10 18.25 22.58 18.05
N LEU A 11 19.56 22.84 18.08
CA LEU A 11 20.30 23.15 16.86
C LEU A 11 20.51 21.90 15.98
N ALA A 12 20.64 20.71 16.56
CA ALA A 12 20.76 19.46 15.82
C ALA A 12 19.42 19.04 15.16
N ILE A 13 18.29 19.27 15.82
CA ILE A 13 16.95 19.01 15.27
C ILE A 13 16.63 19.99 14.13
N LEU A 14 17.00 21.26 14.24
CA LEU A 14 16.83 22.25 13.18
C LEU A 14 17.70 21.96 11.94
N PHE A 15 18.87 21.34 12.10
CA PHE A 15 19.70 20.93 10.96
C PHE A 15 19.18 19.64 10.29
N SER A 16 18.51 18.75 11.01
CA SER A 16 17.93 17.54 10.44
C SER A 16 16.64 17.81 9.65
N THR A 17 15.82 18.76 10.07
CA THR A 17 14.61 19.16 9.32
C THR A 17 14.95 19.96 8.05
N GLN A 18 16.03 20.76 8.04
CA GLN A 18 16.47 21.43 6.81
C GLN A 18 17.09 20.47 5.79
N ALA A 19 17.79 19.42 6.22
CA ALA A 19 18.34 18.42 5.31
C ALA A 19 17.25 17.51 4.68
N LEU A 20 16.10 17.35 5.33
CA LEU A 20 14.95 16.62 4.80
C LEU A 20 14.09 17.46 3.81
N SER A 21 14.10 18.79 3.94
CA SER A 21 13.35 19.67 3.03
C SER A 21 14.08 19.98 1.71
N GLU A 22 15.39 19.83 1.65
CA GLU A 22 16.16 20.08 0.43
C GLU A 22 16.24 18.86 -0.53
N GLY A 23 15.77 17.67 -0.10
CA GLY A 23 15.74 16.44 -0.92
C GLY A 23 14.46 16.20 -1.71
N MET A 24 13.38 16.95 -1.44
CA MET A 24 12.09 16.76 -2.13
C MET A 24 11.95 17.76 -3.29
N THR A 25 12.78 17.63 -4.31
CA THR A 25 12.44 18.20 -5.62
C THR A 25 11.41 17.30 -6.27
N SER A 26 10.22 17.83 -6.56
CA SER A 26 9.21 17.15 -7.37
C SER A 26 9.77 16.91 -8.76
N ASN A 27 10.36 15.75 -9.00
CA ASN A 27 10.66 15.32 -10.34
C ASN A 27 9.38 14.72 -10.93
N ALA A 28 8.87 15.32 -12.01
CA ALA A 28 7.84 14.67 -12.81
C ALA A 28 8.35 13.28 -13.24
N PRO A 29 7.49 12.24 -13.22
CA PRO A 29 7.91 10.90 -13.61
C PRO A 29 8.46 10.91 -15.04
N GLY A 30 9.61 10.24 -15.27
CA GLY A 30 10.17 10.05 -16.61
C GLY A 30 9.26 9.16 -17.48
N GLU A 31 9.58 9.02 -18.77
CA GLU A 31 8.79 8.20 -19.72
C GLU A 31 8.59 6.75 -19.24
N GLU A 32 9.56 6.16 -18.54
CA GLU A 32 9.44 4.83 -17.90
C GLU A 32 8.42 4.82 -16.75
N GLY A 33 8.33 5.90 -15.98
CA GLY A 33 7.33 6.08 -14.95
C GLY A 33 5.91 6.16 -15.50
N MET A 34 5.71 6.67 -16.71
CA MET A 34 4.41 6.75 -17.35
C MET A 34 3.90 5.38 -17.83
N ALA A 35 4.78 4.47 -18.26
CA ALA A 35 4.38 3.11 -18.67
C ALA A 35 3.94 2.26 -17.46
N VAL A 36 4.58 2.43 -16.31
CA VAL A 36 4.20 1.76 -15.05
C VAL A 36 2.88 2.31 -14.52
N ALA A 37 2.68 3.63 -14.58
CA ALA A 37 1.42 4.27 -14.23
C ALA A 37 0.24 3.77 -15.09
N SER A 38 0.49 3.32 -16.34
CA SER A 38 -0.56 2.82 -17.23
C SER A 38 -1.17 1.50 -16.74
N PHE A 39 -0.38 0.57 -16.19
CA PHE A 39 -0.91 -0.68 -15.62
C PHE A 39 -1.79 -0.39 -14.40
N ASP A 40 -1.30 0.41 -13.46
CA ASP A 40 -2.03 0.70 -12.23
C ASP A 40 -3.36 1.42 -12.53
N GLN A 41 -3.34 2.43 -13.40
CA GLN A 41 -4.55 3.15 -13.81
C GLN A 41 -5.57 2.24 -14.50
N ASP A 42 -5.09 1.38 -15.38
CA ASP A 42 -5.90 0.45 -16.15
C ASP A 42 -6.51 -0.64 -15.27
N PHE A 43 -5.71 -1.21 -14.35
CA PHE A 43 -6.19 -2.17 -13.36
C PHE A 43 -7.19 -1.54 -12.40
N LEU A 44 -6.90 -0.36 -11.87
CA LEU A 44 -7.80 0.36 -10.98
C LEU A 44 -9.09 0.77 -11.67
N GLY A 45 -9.04 1.20 -12.93
CA GLY A 45 -10.23 1.47 -13.74
C GLY A 45 -11.11 0.24 -13.92
N TYR A 46 -10.50 -0.93 -14.14
CA TYR A 46 -11.23 -2.20 -14.25
C TYR A 46 -11.90 -2.61 -12.93
N ILE A 47 -11.19 -2.50 -11.81
CA ILE A 47 -11.74 -2.80 -10.46
C ILE A 47 -12.86 -1.82 -10.11
N HIS A 48 -12.64 -0.52 -10.36
CA HIS A 48 -13.65 0.51 -10.11
C HIS A 48 -14.96 0.27 -10.85
N ALA A 49 -14.89 -0.03 -12.15
CA ALA A 49 -16.08 -0.28 -12.98
C ALA A 49 -16.96 -1.43 -12.47
N GLN A 50 -16.40 -2.36 -11.69
CA GLN A 50 -17.14 -3.46 -11.08
C GLN A 50 -17.65 -3.15 -9.66
N ASN A 51 -17.17 -2.07 -9.04
CA ASN A 51 -17.43 -1.75 -7.64
C ASN A 51 -17.87 -0.30 -7.41
N GLU A 52 -18.48 0.35 -8.42
CA GLU A 52 -18.82 1.80 -8.38
C GLU A 52 -19.57 2.24 -7.11
N LYS A 53 -20.38 1.35 -6.54
CA LYS A 53 -21.25 1.65 -5.40
C LYS A 53 -20.80 0.98 -4.08
N GLU A 54 -19.64 0.36 -4.06
CA GLU A 54 -19.16 -0.35 -2.88
C GLU A 54 -17.85 0.28 -2.38
N ASN A 55 -17.67 0.31 -1.06
CA ASN A 55 -16.37 0.60 -0.49
C ASN A 55 -15.42 -0.55 -0.84
N TYR A 56 -14.21 -0.23 -1.26
CA TYR A 56 -13.20 -1.24 -1.49
C TYR A 56 -11.80 -0.72 -1.25
N VAL A 57 -10.88 -1.65 -1.03
CA VAL A 57 -9.43 -1.45 -1.05
C VAL A 57 -8.78 -2.56 -1.87
N VAL A 58 -7.80 -2.20 -2.70
CA VAL A 58 -7.05 -3.14 -3.56
C VAL A 58 -5.58 -2.72 -3.58
N SER A 59 -4.66 -3.67 -3.83
CA SER A 59 -3.24 -3.39 -3.97
C SER A 59 -2.74 -3.75 -5.38
N PRO A 60 -2.57 -2.77 -6.28
CA PRO A 60 -1.96 -3.01 -7.58
C PRO A 60 -0.54 -3.56 -7.45
N LEU A 61 0.26 -3.00 -6.53
CA LEU A 61 1.62 -3.45 -6.23
C LEU A 61 1.67 -4.95 -5.91
N SER A 62 0.82 -5.37 -4.98
CA SER A 62 0.76 -6.76 -4.52
C SER A 62 0.31 -7.71 -5.63
N PHE A 63 -0.72 -7.33 -6.39
CA PHE A 63 -1.20 -8.12 -7.51
C PHE A 63 -0.11 -8.34 -8.57
N ARG A 64 0.57 -7.27 -8.95
CA ARG A 64 1.63 -7.30 -9.96
C ARG A 64 2.83 -8.14 -9.49
N THR A 65 3.24 -8.02 -8.22
CA THR A 65 4.33 -8.82 -7.65
C THR A 65 3.99 -10.31 -7.54
N ALA A 66 2.73 -10.67 -7.23
CA ALA A 66 2.30 -12.07 -7.24
C ALA A 66 2.38 -12.69 -8.64
N LEU A 67 2.00 -11.95 -9.68
CA LEU A 67 2.08 -12.41 -11.06
C LEU A 67 3.54 -12.68 -11.51
N MET A 68 4.53 -12.00 -10.93
CA MET A 68 5.94 -12.30 -11.22
C MET A 68 6.32 -13.73 -10.84
N LEU A 69 5.71 -14.30 -9.80
CA LEU A 69 5.92 -15.72 -9.44
C LEU A 69 5.39 -16.65 -10.54
N ALA A 70 4.26 -16.29 -11.15
CA ALA A 70 3.73 -17.04 -12.29
C ALA A 70 4.63 -16.90 -13.52
N VAL A 71 5.13 -15.71 -13.81
CA VAL A 71 6.10 -15.46 -14.91
C VAL A 71 7.37 -16.29 -14.70
N GLU A 72 7.89 -16.38 -13.47
CA GLU A 72 9.09 -17.17 -13.16
C GLU A 72 8.90 -18.66 -13.46
N GLY A 73 7.70 -19.20 -13.21
CA GLY A 73 7.35 -20.59 -13.45
C GLY A 73 6.88 -20.90 -14.86
N ALA A 74 6.47 -19.88 -15.62
CA ALA A 74 5.94 -20.04 -16.99
C ALA A 74 7.04 -20.12 -18.04
N ASP A 75 6.71 -20.72 -19.19
CA ASP A 75 7.56 -20.73 -20.39
C ASP A 75 6.77 -20.34 -21.65
N ALA A 76 7.47 -20.20 -22.74
CA ALA A 76 6.94 -19.95 -24.09
C ALA A 76 5.82 -18.87 -24.15
N ALA A 77 4.65 -19.23 -24.73
CA ALA A 77 3.53 -18.30 -24.93
C ALA A 77 2.91 -17.84 -23.61
N THR A 78 2.76 -18.72 -22.64
CA THR A 78 2.20 -18.40 -21.30
C THR A 78 3.00 -17.28 -20.62
N ARG A 79 4.34 -17.38 -20.66
CA ARG A 79 5.22 -16.36 -20.11
C ARG A 79 5.08 -15.02 -20.81
N ALA A 80 5.08 -15.02 -22.16
CA ALA A 80 4.94 -13.79 -22.94
C ALA A 80 3.58 -13.11 -22.72
N GLN A 81 2.50 -13.88 -22.62
CA GLN A 81 1.15 -13.36 -22.34
C GLN A 81 1.07 -12.73 -20.94
N LEU A 82 1.62 -13.39 -19.93
CA LEU A 82 1.65 -12.84 -18.57
C LEU A 82 2.44 -11.52 -18.49
N LEU A 83 3.64 -11.47 -19.09
CA LEU A 83 4.43 -10.22 -19.16
C LEU A 83 3.64 -9.10 -19.83
N GLY A 84 3.04 -9.37 -21.00
CA GLY A 84 2.25 -8.38 -21.72
C GLY A 84 1.03 -7.89 -20.93
N ALA A 85 0.30 -8.80 -20.25
CA ALA A 85 -0.85 -8.45 -19.42
C ALA A 85 -0.46 -7.61 -18.17
N MET A 86 0.77 -7.76 -17.69
CA MET A 86 1.37 -6.94 -16.64
C MET A 86 1.91 -5.60 -17.14
N GLY A 87 1.86 -5.34 -18.44
CA GLY A 87 2.37 -4.13 -19.09
C GLY A 87 3.90 -4.09 -19.24
N PHE A 88 4.59 -5.24 -19.19
CA PHE A 88 6.02 -5.33 -19.42
C PHE A 88 6.33 -5.81 -20.85
N ALA A 89 7.25 -5.11 -21.52
CA ALA A 89 7.75 -5.54 -22.83
C ALA A 89 8.78 -6.69 -22.72
N SER A 90 9.41 -6.85 -21.56
CA SER A 90 10.45 -7.87 -21.33
C SER A 90 10.59 -8.21 -19.85
N GLU A 91 11.29 -9.33 -19.57
CA GLU A 91 11.69 -9.70 -18.21
C GLU A 91 12.68 -8.71 -17.59
N GLU A 92 13.48 -8.05 -18.41
CA GLU A 92 14.42 -7.04 -17.94
C GLU A 92 13.66 -5.83 -17.38
N GLU A 93 12.63 -5.37 -18.08
CA GLU A 93 11.76 -4.28 -17.62
C GLU A 93 11.00 -4.68 -16.34
N MET A 94 10.48 -5.91 -16.26
CA MET A 94 9.88 -6.46 -15.04
C MET A 94 10.87 -6.45 -13.87
N THR A 95 12.11 -6.85 -14.11
CA THR A 95 13.17 -6.90 -13.08
C THR A 95 13.55 -5.49 -12.61
N GLN A 96 13.64 -4.52 -13.52
CA GLN A 96 13.90 -3.11 -13.20
C GLN A 96 12.77 -2.52 -12.37
N TRP A 97 11.52 -2.78 -12.75
CA TRP A 97 10.38 -2.36 -11.95
C TRP A 97 10.40 -2.96 -10.54
N TYR A 98 10.72 -4.26 -10.41
CA TYR A 98 10.82 -4.89 -9.09
C TYR A 98 11.98 -4.33 -8.26
N ALA A 99 13.05 -3.88 -8.89
CA ALA A 99 14.12 -3.17 -8.18
C ALA A 99 13.62 -1.89 -7.51
N THR A 100 12.70 -1.15 -8.15
CA THR A 100 12.03 0.02 -7.54
C THR A 100 11.16 -0.38 -6.33
N VAL A 101 10.48 -1.53 -6.41
CA VAL A 101 9.73 -2.06 -5.26
C VAL A 101 10.67 -2.36 -4.09
N ARG A 102 11.79 -3.05 -4.37
CA ARG A 102 12.81 -3.35 -3.35
C ARG A 102 13.40 -2.09 -2.73
N GLU A 103 13.77 -1.12 -3.55
CA GLU A 103 14.30 0.17 -3.08
C GLU A 103 13.33 0.86 -2.12
N SER A 104 12.03 0.85 -2.43
CA SER A 104 11.01 1.45 -1.56
C SER A 104 10.85 0.71 -0.23
N VAL A 105 10.88 -0.63 -0.25
CA VAL A 105 10.82 -1.46 0.97
C VAL A 105 12.09 -1.26 1.80
N ASP A 106 13.26 -1.32 1.18
CA ASP A 106 14.56 -1.14 1.86
C ASP A 106 14.69 0.27 2.48
N PHE A 107 14.15 1.30 1.81
CA PHE A 107 14.07 2.65 2.37
C PHE A 107 13.21 2.69 3.63
N PHE A 108 12.02 2.08 3.59
CA PHE A 108 11.13 2.01 4.74
C PHE A 108 11.77 1.25 5.92
N GLU A 109 12.36 0.08 5.66
CA GLU A 109 13.05 -0.72 6.68
C GLU A 109 14.23 0.05 7.29
N GLY A 110 15.01 0.77 6.47
CA GLY A 110 16.09 1.63 6.94
C GLY A 110 15.61 2.79 7.80
N TRP A 111 14.42 3.35 7.49
CA TRP A 111 13.78 4.35 8.33
C TRP A 111 13.34 3.74 9.67
N VAL A 112 12.70 2.56 9.69
CA VAL A 112 12.29 1.84 10.91
C VAL A 112 13.50 1.58 11.81
N ALA A 113 14.56 0.99 11.27
CA ALA A 113 15.78 0.70 12.02
C ALA A 113 16.38 1.98 12.67
N ARG A 114 16.28 3.12 11.99
CA ARG A 114 16.72 4.40 12.55
C ARG A 114 15.83 4.86 13.70
N GLN A 115 14.50 4.67 13.62
CA GLN A 115 13.58 5.03 14.73
C GLN A 115 13.83 4.15 15.97
N GLU A 116 14.07 2.85 15.76
CA GLU A 116 14.45 1.92 16.83
C GLU A 116 15.75 2.36 17.51
N GLN A 117 16.76 2.72 16.73
CA GLN A 117 18.03 3.22 17.26
C GLN A 117 17.85 4.52 18.07
N ILE A 118 17.03 5.47 17.58
CA ILE A 118 16.73 6.71 18.30
C ILE A 118 16.05 6.39 19.64
N ALA A 119 15.05 5.51 19.64
CA ALA A 119 14.34 5.11 20.85
C ALA A 119 15.29 4.42 21.86
N GLU A 120 16.21 3.59 21.42
CA GLU A 120 17.25 2.97 22.28
C GLU A 120 18.20 4.03 22.86
N GLU A 121 18.63 5.01 22.07
CA GLU A 121 19.49 6.10 22.53
C GLU A 121 18.76 7.00 23.53
N GLU A 122 17.47 7.29 23.33
CA GLU A 122 16.65 8.08 24.23
C GLU A 122 16.34 7.33 25.53
N ALA A 123 16.11 6.01 25.46
CA ALA A 123 15.78 5.19 26.63
C ALA A 123 16.80 5.31 27.77
N GLN A 124 18.07 5.58 27.48
CA GLN A 124 19.11 5.77 28.50
C GLN A 124 18.91 7.06 29.36
N TYR A 125 18.08 8.00 28.90
CA TYR A 125 17.77 9.24 29.64
C TYR A 125 16.50 9.13 30.49
N TYR A 126 15.76 8.02 30.39
CA TYR A 126 14.55 7.76 31.17
C TYR A 126 14.84 6.85 32.36
N PRO A 127 14.14 7.00 33.50
CA PRO A 127 14.14 5.99 34.55
C PRO A 127 13.71 4.62 34.04
N SER A 128 14.20 3.56 34.68
CA SER A 128 13.90 2.18 34.26
C SER A 128 12.39 1.94 34.16
N GLY A 129 11.91 1.63 32.95
CA GLY A 129 10.51 1.30 32.65
C GLY A 129 9.62 2.47 32.22
N GLU A 130 10.17 3.69 32.05
CA GLU A 130 9.43 4.87 31.60
C GLU A 130 9.81 5.33 30.18
N ALA A 131 10.76 4.65 29.52
CA ALA A 131 11.13 5.00 28.15
C ALA A 131 9.98 4.68 27.18
N PRO A 132 9.66 5.60 26.24
CA PRO A 132 8.70 5.30 25.20
C PRO A 132 9.22 4.17 24.30
N GLU A 133 8.35 3.23 23.94
CA GLU A 133 8.68 2.22 22.94
C GLU A 133 8.64 2.85 21.55
N ALA A 134 9.53 2.39 20.66
CA ALA A 134 9.46 2.78 19.26
C ALA A 134 8.13 2.30 18.67
N PRO A 135 7.42 3.14 17.89
CA PRO A 135 6.18 2.71 17.25
C PRO A 135 6.45 1.52 16.31
N ALA A 136 5.61 0.51 16.36
CA ALA A 136 5.72 -0.62 15.46
C ALA A 136 5.30 -0.22 14.05
N HIS A 137 6.26 -0.15 13.12
CA HIS A 137 6.01 0.12 11.70
C HIS A 137 6.35 -1.11 10.86
N ALA A 138 5.66 -1.30 9.75
CA ALA A 138 5.91 -2.40 8.81
C ALA A 138 5.44 -2.04 7.41
N PHE A 139 6.25 -2.35 6.41
CA PHE A 139 5.85 -2.39 5.01
C PHE A 139 6.33 -3.71 4.42
N ARG A 140 5.42 -4.64 4.20
CA ARG A 140 5.71 -5.99 3.70
C ARG A 140 4.84 -6.29 2.50
N VAL A 141 5.48 -6.65 1.41
CA VAL A 141 4.84 -7.19 0.20
C VAL A 141 5.11 -8.69 0.18
N LEU A 142 4.11 -9.48 0.50
CA LEU A 142 4.23 -10.90 0.75
C LEU A 142 3.47 -11.68 -0.31
N ASN A 143 4.15 -12.59 -0.97
CA ASN A 143 3.59 -13.38 -2.05
C ASN A 143 3.88 -14.85 -1.82
N SER A 144 2.92 -15.69 -2.17
CA SER A 144 3.10 -17.14 -2.15
C SER A 144 2.34 -17.81 -3.30
N VAL A 145 2.82 -18.98 -3.65
CA VAL A 145 2.15 -19.86 -4.59
C VAL A 145 1.92 -21.20 -3.93
N TRP A 146 0.72 -21.71 -4.07
CA TRP A 146 0.27 -22.94 -3.42
C TRP A 146 -0.23 -23.94 -4.44
N ASN A 147 0.01 -25.21 -4.14
CA ASN A 147 -0.28 -26.32 -5.03
C ASN A 147 -0.98 -27.44 -4.24
N ASN A 148 -1.99 -28.06 -4.86
CA ASN A 148 -2.60 -29.27 -4.35
C ASN A 148 -1.67 -30.47 -4.68
N ALA A 149 -0.94 -30.93 -3.67
CA ALA A 149 0.04 -32.01 -3.80
C ALA A 149 -0.56 -33.34 -4.26
N ASP A 150 -1.82 -33.62 -3.93
CA ASP A 150 -2.50 -34.87 -4.31
C ASP A 150 -2.73 -34.95 -5.84
N ARG A 151 -2.80 -33.80 -6.52
CA ARG A 151 -3.08 -33.71 -7.96
C ARG A 151 -1.86 -33.38 -8.81
N PHE A 152 -0.99 -32.50 -8.32
CA PHE A 152 0.06 -31.86 -9.10
C PHE A 152 1.48 -32.13 -8.59
N GLY A 153 1.63 -32.91 -7.50
CA GLY A 153 2.91 -33.22 -6.92
C GLY A 153 3.56 -31.99 -6.23
N GLU A 154 4.87 -31.98 -6.21
CA GLU A 154 5.66 -30.91 -5.59
C GLU A 154 6.15 -29.91 -6.63
N PHE A 155 6.45 -28.68 -6.21
CA PHE A 155 7.15 -27.72 -7.04
C PHE A 155 8.61 -28.13 -7.29
N LEU A 156 9.15 -27.75 -8.45
CA LEU A 156 10.56 -27.96 -8.77
C LEU A 156 11.45 -27.20 -7.80
N PRO A 157 12.50 -27.84 -7.21
CA PRO A 157 13.39 -27.18 -6.25
C PRO A 157 14.06 -25.90 -6.78
N ASP A 158 14.36 -25.85 -8.08
CA ASP A 158 14.96 -24.70 -8.71
C ASP A 158 14.01 -23.52 -8.78
N TYR A 159 12.73 -23.77 -9.02
CA TYR A 159 11.68 -22.76 -8.96
C TYR A 159 11.50 -22.21 -7.55
N VAL A 160 11.34 -23.09 -6.55
CA VAL A 160 11.20 -22.71 -5.14
C VAL A 160 12.37 -21.81 -4.70
N ARG A 161 13.61 -22.23 -5.06
CA ARG A 161 14.80 -21.44 -4.75
C ARG A 161 14.79 -20.08 -5.47
N ALA A 162 14.44 -20.04 -6.76
CA ALA A 162 14.45 -18.81 -7.54
C ALA A 162 13.49 -17.76 -6.99
N ILE A 163 12.25 -18.15 -6.63
CA ILE A 163 11.28 -17.19 -6.08
C ILE A 163 11.64 -16.75 -4.66
N ALA A 164 12.21 -17.63 -3.85
CA ALA A 164 12.66 -17.28 -2.50
C ALA A 164 13.83 -16.27 -2.54
N GLU A 165 14.84 -16.51 -3.40
CA GLU A 165 16.01 -15.65 -3.50
C GLU A 165 15.72 -14.31 -4.16
N ARG A 166 14.86 -14.28 -5.21
CA ARG A 166 14.58 -13.05 -5.97
C ARG A 166 13.49 -12.20 -5.35
N TYR A 167 12.44 -12.83 -4.83
CA TYR A 167 11.22 -12.14 -4.43
C TYR A 167 10.89 -12.28 -2.94
N GLY A 168 11.68 -13.07 -2.17
CA GLY A 168 11.35 -13.40 -0.79
C GLY A 168 10.01 -14.15 -0.65
N ALA A 169 9.57 -14.79 -1.74
CA ALA A 169 8.26 -15.44 -1.83
C ALA A 169 8.32 -16.91 -1.39
N ALA A 170 7.18 -17.42 -0.94
CA ALA A 170 7.00 -18.83 -0.60
C ALA A 170 6.36 -19.61 -1.75
N ALA A 171 6.84 -20.86 -1.97
CA ALA A 171 6.11 -21.87 -2.73
C ALA A 171 5.94 -23.08 -1.83
N ASP A 172 4.71 -23.56 -1.67
CA ASP A 172 4.43 -24.70 -0.83
C ASP A 172 3.30 -25.56 -1.44
N SER A 173 3.28 -26.83 -1.05
CA SER A 173 2.33 -27.82 -1.53
C SER A 173 1.64 -28.48 -0.33
N ALA A 174 0.33 -28.62 -0.40
CA ALA A 174 -0.44 -29.25 0.66
C ALA A 174 -1.48 -30.22 0.07
N ALA A 175 -1.87 -31.22 0.86
CA ALA A 175 -2.97 -32.11 0.50
C ALA A 175 -4.30 -31.33 0.41
N ALA A 176 -5.25 -31.84 -0.40
CA ALA A 176 -6.53 -31.18 -0.65
C ALA A 176 -7.30 -30.81 0.63
N ASP A 177 -7.24 -31.65 1.66
CA ASP A 177 -7.90 -31.44 2.96
C ASP A 177 -7.13 -30.48 3.90
N GLN A 178 -5.93 -30.05 3.55
CA GLN A 178 -5.04 -29.22 4.37
C GLN A 178 -4.71 -27.88 3.75
N ILE A 179 -4.83 -27.72 2.42
CA ILE A 179 -4.37 -26.55 1.69
C ILE A 179 -5.07 -25.27 2.15
N THR A 180 -6.37 -25.33 2.45
CA THR A 180 -7.14 -24.16 2.92
C THR A 180 -6.60 -23.62 4.24
N ASP A 181 -6.36 -24.52 5.21
CA ASP A 181 -5.83 -24.14 6.51
C ASP A 181 -4.38 -23.68 6.43
N ALA A 182 -3.57 -24.28 5.55
CA ALA A 182 -2.18 -23.90 5.34
C ALA A 182 -2.07 -22.48 4.76
N VAL A 183 -2.85 -22.17 3.73
CA VAL A 183 -2.90 -20.85 3.09
C VAL A 183 -3.42 -19.78 4.06
N ASN A 184 -4.49 -20.07 4.80
CA ASN A 184 -5.03 -19.12 5.76
C ASN A 184 -4.04 -18.84 6.90
N ARG A 185 -3.36 -19.85 7.40
CA ARG A 185 -2.32 -19.69 8.42
C ARG A 185 -1.16 -18.84 7.92
N TRP A 186 -0.69 -19.11 6.70
CA TRP A 186 0.36 -18.29 6.08
C TRP A 186 -0.07 -16.83 5.98
N CYS A 187 -1.30 -16.56 5.56
CA CYS A 187 -1.82 -15.21 5.43
C CYS A 187 -1.93 -14.49 6.78
N ASP A 188 -2.41 -15.19 7.82
CA ASP A 188 -2.50 -14.68 9.19
C ASP A 188 -1.12 -14.28 9.74
N GLU A 189 -0.14 -15.17 9.62
CA GLU A 189 1.25 -14.93 10.06
C GLU A 189 1.91 -13.80 9.25
N ALA A 190 1.73 -13.81 7.93
CA ALA A 190 2.30 -12.83 7.01
C ALA A 190 1.79 -11.41 7.29
N THR A 191 0.52 -11.28 7.68
CA THR A 191 -0.13 -9.98 7.96
C THR A 191 -0.22 -9.64 9.45
N ALA A 192 0.50 -10.37 10.30
CA ALA A 192 0.47 -10.18 11.75
C ALA A 192 -0.96 -10.18 12.34
N GLY A 193 -1.84 -11.05 11.83
CA GLY A 193 -3.22 -11.20 12.27
C GLY A 193 -4.23 -10.25 11.63
N LEU A 194 -3.81 -9.32 10.78
CA LEU A 194 -4.72 -8.38 10.11
C LEU A 194 -5.68 -9.09 9.15
N ILE A 195 -5.18 -10.11 8.45
CA ILE A 195 -5.96 -10.93 7.52
C ILE A 195 -5.88 -12.41 7.95
N PRO A 196 -6.70 -12.84 8.93
CA PRO A 196 -6.63 -14.20 9.48
C PRO A 196 -7.16 -15.26 8.52
N LYS A 197 -7.86 -14.87 7.46
CA LYS A 197 -8.46 -15.79 6.51
C LYS A 197 -8.60 -15.15 5.13
N ILE A 198 -8.09 -15.83 4.10
CA ILE A 198 -8.17 -15.39 2.70
C ILE A 198 -9.20 -16.18 1.90
N SER A 199 -9.44 -17.45 2.23
CA SER A 199 -10.39 -18.32 1.52
C SER A 199 -11.15 -19.24 2.48
N ASP A 200 -12.38 -19.61 2.09
CA ASP A 200 -13.19 -20.58 2.80
C ASP A 200 -12.87 -22.02 2.39
N ASP A 201 -12.53 -22.24 1.10
CA ASP A 201 -12.26 -23.56 0.56
C ASP A 201 -11.31 -23.47 -0.65
N LEU A 202 -10.19 -24.17 -0.58
CA LEU A 202 -9.21 -24.35 -1.64
C LEU A 202 -8.99 -25.83 -1.97
N SER A 203 -9.81 -26.74 -1.47
CA SER A 203 -9.64 -28.21 -1.64
C SER A 203 -9.64 -28.64 -3.10
N GLU A 204 -10.38 -27.94 -3.96
CA GLU A 204 -10.45 -28.21 -5.40
C GLU A 204 -9.43 -27.38 -6.22
N CYS A 205 -8.65 -26.50 -5.55
CA CYS A 205 -7.69 -25.66 -6.22
C CYS A 205 -6.59 -26.49 -6.89
N ALA A 206 -6.28 -26.18 -8.14
CA ALA A 206 -5.12 -26.75 -8.82
C ALA A 206 -3.87 -26.03 -8.35
N ALA A 207 -3.93 -24.71 -8.38
CA ALA A 207 -2.88 -23.83 -7.92
C ALA A 207 -3.44 -22.45 -7.57
N ALA A 208 -3.01 -21.89 -6.49
CA ALA A 208 -3.38 -20.55 -6.04
C ALA A 208 -2.17 -19.63 -5.96
N LEU A 209 -2.27 -18.47 -6.60
CA LEU A 209 -1.42 -17.33 -6.29
C LEU A 209 -2.10 -16.54 -5.17
N VAL A 210 -1.38 -16.39 -4.08
CA VAL A 210 -1.87 -15.70 -2.88
C VAL A 210 -0.95 -14.53 -2.58
N ASN A 211 -1.54 -13.35 -2.47
CA ASN A 211 -0.79 -12.19 -2.09
C ASN A 211 -1.41 -11.43 -0.92
N ALA A 212 -0.55 -10.85 -0.11
CA ALA A 212 -0.91 -9.99 1.00
C ALA A 212 0.05 -8.80 1.08
N VAL A 213 -0.49 -7.62 1.34
CA VAL A 213 0.31 -6.46 1.75
C VAL A 213 -0.05 -6.13 3.19
N TYR A 214 0.97 -6.00 3.99
CA TYR A 214 0.86 -5.48 5.34
C TYR A 214 1.57 -4.14 5.42
N LEU A 215 0.82 -3.10 5.72
CA LEU A 215 1.34 -1.75 5.90
C LEU A 215 0.86 -1.18 7.23
N LYS A 216 1.82 -0.78 8.04
CA LYS A 216 1.61 -0.06 9.28
C LYS A 216 2.56 1.13 9.32
N SER A 217 2.01 2.33 9.32
CA SER A 217 2.78 3.57 9.35
C SER A 217 1.98 4.68 10.01
N SER A 218 2.64 5.57 10.74
CA SER A 218 2.02 6.76 11.33
C SER A 218 1.98 7.92 10.34
N TRP A 219 1.04 8.84 10.55
CA TRP A 219 1.10 10.16 9.91
C TRP A 219 2.40 10.87 10.33
N VAL A 220 2.97 11.69 9.46
CA VAL A 220 4.10 12.54 9.84
C VAL A 220 3.65 13.54 10.90
N ASP A 221 2.46 14.13 10.70
CA ASP A 221 1.77 14.97 11.65
C ASP A 221 0.43 14.31 11.99
N GLU A 222 0.27 13.89 13.25
CA GLU A 222 -0.93 13.18 13.72
C GLU A 222 -2.17 14.09 13.70
N PHE A 223 -3.33 13.51 13.40
CA PHE A 223 -4.59 14.23 13.53
C PHE A 223 -4.92 14.52 14.99
N SER A 224 -5.46 15.69 15.25
CA SER A 224 -5.83 16.11 16.60
C SER A 224 -7.05 15.34 17.12
N LYS A 225 -6.88 14.50 18.15
CA LYS A 225 -7.98 13.80 18.82
C LYS A 225 -9.04 14.76 19.39
N ASN A 226 -8.64 15.99 19.76
CA ASN A 226 -9.56 17.00 20.28
C ASN A 226 -10.40 17.69 19.20
N MET A 227 -9.93 17.72 17.96
CA MET A 227 -10.66 18.28 16.82
C MET A 227 -11.50 17.21 16.11
N SER A 228 -11.08 15.96 16.20
CA SER A 228 -11.74 14.81 15.58
C SER A 228 -13.08 14.50 16.26
N GLY A 229 -14.02 13.98 15.49
CA GLY A 229 -15.33 13.59 16.02
C GLY A 229 -16.34 13.31 14.91
N PRO A 230 -17.57 12.91 15.31
CA PRO A 230 -18.59 12.50 14.33
C PRO A 230 -19.15 13.69 13.55
N GLU A 231 -19.13 13.57 12.21
CA GLU A 231 -19.72 14.50 11.25
C GLU A 231 -20.63 13.77 10.28
N ASP A 232 -21.39 14.54 9.51
CA ASP A 232 -22.26 14.00 8.47
C ASP A 232 -21.45 13.56 7.25
N PHE A 233 -21.69 12.34 6.77
CA PHE A 233 -21.17 11.81 5.52
C PHE A 233 -22.36 11.49 4.61
N THR A 234 -22.37 12.04 3.41
CA THR A 234 -23.42 11.78 2.41
C THR A 234 -22.91 10.72 1.43
N ASP A 235 -23.54 9.55 1.42
CA ASP A 235 -23.16 8.43 0.57
C ASP A 235 -23.50 8.67 -0.92
N ILE A 236 -23.09 7.73 -1.79
CA ILE A 236 -23.32 7.81 -3.23
C ILE A 236 -24.82 7.75 -3.61
N ASP A 237 -25.67 7.20 -2.77
CA ASP A 237 -27.11 7.13 -2.97
C ASP A 237 -27.85 8.34 -2.35
N GLY A 238 -27.12 9.29 -1.74
CA GLY A 238 -27.63 10.51 -1.14
C GLY A 238 -28.12 10.36 0.31
N ASN A 239 -27.82 9.24 0.98
CA ASN A 239 -28.17 9.07 2.39
C ASN A 239 -27.07 9.67 3.27
N THR A 240 -27.46 10.29 4.36
CA THR A 240 -26.54 10.89 5.32
C THR A 240 -26.40 10.02 6.56
N THR A 241 -25.16 9.72 6.93
CA THR A 241 -24.79 8.95 8.13
C THR A 241 -23.75 9.71 8.93
N ARG A 242 -23.67 9.42 10.25
CA ARG A 242 -22.62 9.98 11.11
C ARG A 242 -21.37 9.12 11.02
N ARG A 243 -20.23 9.72 10.70
CA ARG A 243 -18.92 9.06 10.67
C ARG A 243 -17.92 9.82 11.53
N ASP A 244 -17.02 9.08 12.16
CA ASP A 244 -15.91 9.67 12.88
C ASP A 244 -14.90 10.24 11.89
N MET A 245 -14.79 11.58 11.89
CA MET A 245 -13.84 12.33 11.05
C MET A 245 -12.60 12.69 11.85
N MET A 246 -11.45 12.35 11.32
CA MET A 246 -10.16 12.91 11.72
C MET A 246 -10.04 14.30 11.15
N LYS A 247 -9.57 15.26 11.93
CA LYS A 247 -9.49 16.66 11.50
C LYS A 247 -8.12 17.26 11.81
N ALA A 248 -7.63 18.05 10.86
CA ALA A 248 -6.40 18.80 10.99
C ALA A 248 -6.50 20.14 10.24
N ARG A 249 -5.74 21.12 10.69
CA ARG A 249 -5.49 22.37 9.98
C ARG A 249 -3.99 22.53 9.87
N ASP A 250 -3.46 22.26 8.67
CA ASP A 250 -2.03 22.30 8.43
C ASP A 250 -1.74 22.54 6.94
N ARG A 251 -0.48 22.52 6.59
CA ARG A 251 0.01 22.78 5.26
C ARG A 251 0.30 21.48 4.53
N TYR A 252 -0.52 21.17 3.51
CA TYR A 252 -0.45 19.95 2.71
C TYR A 252 -0.14 20.24 1.25
N LEU A 253 0.36 19.27 0.49
CA LEU A 253 0.30 19.30 -0.97
C LEU A 253 -1.16 19.21 -1.38
N TYR A 254 -1.65 20.23 -2.07
CA TYR A 254 -3.05 20.39 -2.44
C TYR A 254 -3.18 20.80 -3.90
N TYR A 255 -4.14 20.21 -4.58
CA TYR A 255 -4.54 20.57 -5.94
C TYR A 255 -6.03 20.79 -6.00
N GLU A 256 -6.47 21.80 -6.71
CA GLU A 256 -7.88 22.09 -6.95
C GLU A 256 -8.10 22.65 -8.35
N ASP A 257 -9.05 22.07 -9.05
CA ASP A 257 -9.62 22.62 -10.26
C ASP A 257 -11.15 22.62 -10.17
N LYS A 258 -11.84 22.77 -11.30
CA LYS A 258 -13.31 22.85 -11.34
C LYS A 258 -13.99 21.54 -10.88
N ASP A 259 -13.39 20.39 -11.18
CA ASP A 259 -14.01 19.07 -11.05
C ASP A 259 -13.32 18.17 -10.02
N THR A 260 -12.10 18.56 -9.56
CA THR A 260 -11.23 17.74 -8.71
C THR A 260 -10.64 18.55 -7.57
N ARG A 261 -10.63 17.95 -6.37
CA ARG A 261 -9.75 18.35 -5.25
C ARG A 261 -8.91 17.16 -4.83
N LEU A 262 -7.63 17.41 -4.61
CA LEU A 262 -6.68 16.40 -4.15
C LEU A 262 -5.88 16.95 -2.98
N VAL A 263 -5.70 16.12 -1.96
CA VAL A 263 -4.78 16.39 -0.85
C VAL A 263 -3.84 15.20 -0.67
N SER A 264 -2.56 15.48 -0.41
CA SER A 264 -1.55 14.48 -0.08
C SER A 264 -1.13 14.64 1.37
N ILE A 265 -1.34 13.62 2.18
CA ILE A 265 -1.08 13.57 3.61
C ILE A 265 0.15 12.69 3.82
N PRO A 266 1.29 13.24 4.29
CA PRO A 266 2.51 12.47 4.45
C PRO A 266 2.38 11.38 5.52
N LEU A 267 2.89 10.20 5.18
CA LEU A 267 3.11 9.08 6.09
C LEU A 267 4.61 8.88 6.31
N ASN A 268 4.97 8.40 7.47
CA ASN A 268 6.34 8.06 7.79
C ASN A 268 6.87 6.92 6.90
N GLY A 269 8.20 6.82 6.77
CA GLY A 269 8.85 5.78 5.98
C GLY A 269 8.80 5.98 4.46
N GLY A 270 8.61 7.22 3.98
CA GLY A 270 8.61 7.53 2.53
C GLY A 270 7.34 7.11 1.83
N LEU A 271 6.20 7.33 2.47
CA LEU A 271 4.87 7.05 1.97
C LEU A 271 3.99 8.32 1.98
N SER A 272 2.89 8.29 1.24
CA SER A 272 1.86 9.33 1.32
C SER A 272 0.47 8.73 1.09
N PHE A 273 -0.52 9.24 1.81
CA PHE A 273 -1.93 9.01 1.59
C PHE A 273 -2.51 10.16 0.76
N ILE A 274 -3.01 9.84 -0.41
CA ILE A 274 -3.65 10.81 -1.31
C ILE A 274 -5.15 10.60 -1.25
N ALA A 275 -5.91 11.64 -0.95
CA ALA A 275 -7.37 11.64 -1.07
C ALA A 275 -7.79 12.52 -2.25
N VAL A 276 -8.79 12.05 -3.00
CA VAL A 276 -9.32 12.74 -4.18
C VAL A 276 -10.85 12.84 -4.10
N LEU A 277 -11.35 14.05 -4.14
CA LEU A 277 -12.77 14.37 -4.28
C LEU A 277 -13.06 14.75 -5.74
N GLY A 278 -14.09 14.16 -6.33
CA GLY A 278 -14.49 14.41 -7.71
C GLY A 278 -13.82 13.49 -8.73
N ASP A 279 -13.40 14.01 -9.88
CA ASP A 279 -12.78 13.23 -10.95
C ASP A 279 -11.32 12.89 -10.60
N ASP A 280 -11.00 11.61 -10.59
CA ASP A 280 -9.68 11.10 -10.29
C ASP A 280 -8.92 10.52 -11.50
N ALA A 281 -9.46 10.62 -12.69
CA ALA A 281 -8.84 10.04 -13.88
C ALA A 281 -7.38 10.49 -14.09
N ASN A 282 -7.03 11.69 -13.64
CA ASN A 282 -5.70 12.30 -13.77
C ASN A 282 -5.02 12.50 -12.40
N TRP A 283 -5.38 11.73 -11.38
CA TRP A 283 -4.91 11.96 -10.01
C TRP A 283 -3.38 12.05 -9.88
N LEU A 284 -2.63 11.25 -10.64
CA LEU A 284 -1.16 11.27 -10.58
C LEU A 284 -0.57 12.56 -11.15
N SER A 285 -1.13 13.07 -12.26
CA SER A 285 -0.75 14.37 -12.82
C SER A 285 -1.16 15.52 -11.91
N ASN A 286 -2.31 15.43 -11.27
CA ASN A 286 -2.80 16.40 -10.31
C ASN A 286 -1.94 16.41 -9.04
N TYR A 287 -1.49 15.23 -8.57
CA TYR A 287 -0.52 15.11 -7.49
C TYR A 287 0.82 15.77 -7.85
N ALA A 288 1.33 15.55 -9.06
CA ALA A 288 2.57 16.18 -9.53
C ALA A 288 2.46 17.71 -9.68
N ALA A 289 1.24 18.24 -9.89
CA ALA A 289 0.95 19.66 -9.99
C ALA A 289 0.52 20.31 -8.65
N ALA A 290 0.40 19.51 -7.57
CA ALA A 290 -0.04 20.00 -6.28
C ALA A 290 0.99 20.93 -5.62
N GLU A 291 0.51 21.96 -4.92
CA GLU A 291 1.33 22.93 -4.23
C GLU A 291 1.02 22.92 -2.71
N TYR A 292 2.02 23.26 -1.89
CA TYR A 292 1.82 23.37 -0.45
C TYR A 292 0.87 24.52 -0.12
N THR A 293 -0.25 24.19 0.49
CA THR A 293 -1.37 25.09 0.79
C THR A 293 -1.89 24.84 2.20
N ASP A 294 -2.33 25.89 2.90
CA ASP A 294 -3.02 25.77 4.18
C ASP A 294 -4.41 25.13 3.96
N VAL A 295 -4.66 23.96 4.55
CA VAL A 295 -5.88 23.16 4.33
C VAL A 295 -6.60 22.89 5.65
N ASP A 296 -7.91 23.09 5.67
CA ASP A 296 -8.82 22.55 6.69
C ASP A 296 -9.26 21.16 6.19
N LEU A 297 -8.65 20.12 6.78
CA LEU A 297 -8.73 18.74 6.34
C LEU A 297 -9.66 17.93 7.23
N TRP A 298 -10.66 17.29 6.62
CA TRP A 298 -11.50 16.27 7.24
C TRP A 298 -11.40 14.97 6.46
N LEU A 299 -11.06 13.88 7.16
CA LEU A 299 -10.92 12.55 6.58
C LEU A 299 -11.62 11.53 7.49
N PRO A 300 -12.56 10.70 7.00
CA PRO A 300 -13.17 9.67 7.84
C PRO A 300 -12.13 8.62 8.24
N LYS A 301 -12.29 8.05 9.44
CA LYS A 301 -11.57 6.83 9.80
C LYS A 301 -11.99 5.71 8.86
N LEU A 302 -11.01 5.03 8.31
CA LEU A 302 -11.24 3.88 7.43
C LEU A 302 -11.13 2.58 8.24
N ASP A 303 -11.98 1.62 7.92
CA ASP A 303 -11.82 0.20 8.28
C ASP A 303 -12.49 -0.62 7.18
N THR A 304 -11.82 -0.66 6.03
CA THR A 304 -12.34 -1.28 4.80
C THR A 304 -11.53 -2.52 4.49
N GLU A 305 -12.22 -3.64 4.33
CA GLU A 305 -11.66 -4.92 3.90
C GLU A 305 -12.31 -5.35 2.58
N SER A 306 -11.49 -5.83 1.64
CA SER A 306 -11.96 -6.36 0.37
C SER A 306 -11.26 -7.64 0.01
N ALA A 307 -12.01 -8.54 -0.62
CA ALA A 307 -11.49 -9.78 -1.18
C ALA A 307 -11.81 -9.82 -2.68
N PHE A 308 -10.76 -9.84 -3.49
CA PHE A 308 -10.87 -10.02 -4.94
C PHE A 308 -10.43 -11.44 -5.29
N GLY A 309 -11.36 -12.19 -5.85
CA GLY A 309 -11.14 -13.57 -6.27
C GLY A 309 -10.90 -13.70 -7.76
N SER A 310 -10.80 -14.97 -8.18
CA SER A 310 -10.49 -15.36 -9.55
C SER A 310 -11.37 -14.70 -10.62
N ALA A 311 -12.65 -14.47 -10.36
CA ALA A 311 -13.54 -13.89 -11.38
C ALA A 311 -13.07 -12.48 -11.82
N ALA A 312 -12.71 -11.62 -10.88
CA ALA A 312 -12.24 -10.26 -11.17
C ALA A 312 -10.79 -10.26 -11.68
N LEU A 313 -9.87 -10.91 -10.95
CA LEU A 313 -8.44 -10.84 -11.23
C LEU A 313 -8.04 -11.61 -12.50
N LYS A 314 -8.57 -12.82 -12.69
CA LYS A 314 -8.39 -13.58 -13.95
C LYS A 314 -9.05 -12.88 -15.12
N GLY A 315 -10.28 -12.36 -14.95
CA GLY A 315 -10.97 -11.59 -15.98
C GLY A 315 -10.13 -10.44 -16.50
N TYR A 316 -9.55 -9.65 -15.60
CA TYR A 316 -8.64 -8.57 -15.94
C TYR A 316 -7.47 -9.05 -16.84
N LEU A 317 -6.80 -10.14 -16.45
CA LEU A 317 -5.65 -10.67 -17.18
C LEU A 317 -6.04 -11.27 -18.54
N MET A 318 -7.17 -11.99 -18.58
CA MET A 318 -7.67 -12.60 -19.83
C MET A 318 -8.08 -11.53 -20.85
N ASP A 319 -8.70 -10.44 -20.42
CA ASP A 319 -9.04 -9.29 -21.27
C ASP A 319 -7.79 -8.63 -21.89
N ARG A 320 -6.61 -8.86 -21.28
CA ARG A 320 -5.31 -8.38 -21.77
C ARG A 320 -4.46 -9.46 -22.45
N GLY A 321 -5.08 -10.58 -22.78
CA GLY A 321 -4.49 -11.64 -23.59
C GLY A 321 -3.73 -12.71 -22.81
N ALA A 322 -3.69 -12.69 -21.48
CA ALA A 322 -3.12 -13.79 -20.70
C ALA A 322 -4.15 -14.90 -20.50
N VAL A 323 -4.47 -15.62 -21.57
CA VAL A 323 -5.49 -16.68 -21.57
C VAL A 323 -4.91 -18.06 -21.30
N ASP A 324 -3.72 -18.36 -21.82
CA ASP A 324 -3.11 -19.69 -21.73
C ASP A 324 -2.82 -20.08 -20.28
N ALA A 325 -2.40 -19.13 -19.44
CA ALA A 325 -2.09 -19.39 -18.04
C ALA A 325 -3.24 -20.02 -17.23
N PHE A 326 -4.48 -19.86 -17.70
CA PHE A 326 -5.70 -20.31 -17.05
C PHE A 326 -6.36 -21.52 -17.73
N ASP A 327 -5.80 -21.99 -18.84
CA ASP A 327 -6.30 -23.16 -19.58
C ASP A 327 -5.40 -24.38 -19.31
N ALA A 328 -5.95 -25.42 -18.70
CA ALA A 328 -5.24 -26.64 -18.37
C ALA A 328 -4.59 -27.36 -19.58
N ASN A 329 -5.02 -27.05 -20.81
CA ASN A 329 -4.49 -27.66 -22.03
C ASN A 329 -3.47 -26.78 -22.78
N ALA A 330 -3.43 -25.47 -22.45
CA ALA A 330 -2.58 -24.49 -23.12
C ALA A 330 -1.46 -23.95 -22.23
N ALA A 331 -1.66 -23.97 -20.90
CA ALA A 331 -0.71 -23.45 -19.94
C ALA A 331 0.64 -24.20 -20.00
N ASP A 332 1.71 -23.44 -20.05
CA ASP A 332 3.08 -23.94 -19.94
C ASP A 332 3.76 -23.36 -18.71
N PHE A 333 3.72 -24.14 -17.61
CA PHE A 333 4.42 -23.88 -16.36
C PHE A 333 5.52 -24.92 -16.09
N SER A 334 6.15 -25.41 -17.15
CA SER A 334 7.20 -26.44 -17.09
C SER A 334 8.44 -26.05 -16.28
N ARG A 335 8.61 -24.74 -15.99
CA ARG A 335 9.69 -24.26 -15.11
C ARG A 335 9.31 -24.30 -13.63
N MET A 336 8.03 -24.51 -13.31
CA MET A 336 7.50 -24.55 -11.94
C MET A 336 7.26 -25.97 -11.45
N ALA A 337 6.78 -26.88 -12.31
CA ALA A 337 6.42 -28.26 -11.96
C ALA A 337 6.58 -29.20 -13.15
N ASP A 338 6.82 -30.50 -12.86
CA ASP A 338 6.90 -31.57 -13.90
C ASP A 338 5.53 -31.96 -14.45
N GLN A 339 4.46 -31.69 -13.73
CA GLN A 339 3.09 -31.98 -14.15
C GLN A 339 2.49 -30.82 -14.96
N ALA A 340 1.51 -31.11 -15.80
CA ALA A 340 0.73 -30.08 -16.46
C ALA A 340 -0.03 -29.24 -15.39
N TRP A 341 0.36 -27.99 -15.27
CA TRP A 341 -0.06 -27.09 -14.24
C TRP A 341 -0.68 -25.82 -14.85
N TYR A 342 -1.68 -25.25 -14.21
CA TYR A 342 -2.31 -24.01 -14.63
C TYR A 342 -2.81 -23.23 -13.41
N ILE A 343 -3.00 -21.93 -13.55
CA ILE A 343 -3.52 -21.09 -12.47
C ILE A 343 -5.04 -21.28 -12.39
N SER A 344 -5.52 -21.98 -11.38
CA SER A 344 -6.96 -22.11 -11.13
C SER A 344 -7.51 -20.89 -10.40
N ASP A 345 -6.75 -20.34 -9.44
CA ASP A 345 -7.18 -19.26 -8.60
C ASP A 345 -6.12 -18.19 -8.40
N ILE A 346 -6.58 -16.93 -8.36
CA ILE A 346 -5.81 -15.79 -7.90
C ILE A 346 -6.64 -15.13 -6.81
N LEU A 347 -6.03 -14.95 -5.64
CA LEU A 347 -6.69 -14.42 -4.47
C LEU A 347 -5.93 -13.19 -3.98
N GLN A 348 -6.61 -12.08 -3.88
CA GLN A 348 -6.12 -10.91 -3.19
C GLN A 348 -7.11 -10.51 -2.10
N LYS A 349 -6.63 -10.35 -0.89
CA LYS A 349 -7.36 -9.73 0.18
C LYS A 349 -6.57 -8.54 0.70
N ALA A 350 -7.23 -7.41 0.82
CA ALA A 350 -6.63 -6.18 1.31
C ALA A 350 -7.48 -5.62 2.44
N ARG A 351 -6.86 -5.03 3.45
CA ARG A 351 -7.52 -4.28 4.50
C ARG A 351 -6.75 -3.01 4.77
N ILE A 352 -7.48 -1.91 4.95
CA ILE A 352 -6.97 -0.65 5.42
C ILE A 352 -7.72 -0.24 6.67
N LYS A 353 -6.98 0.22 7.68
CA LYS A 353 -7.53 0.81 8.88
C LYS A 353 -6.75 2.08 9.20
N THR A 354 -7.46 3.18 9.46
CA THR A 354 -6.83 4.46 9.81
C THR A 354 -7.45 5.04 11.06
N ASP A 355 -6.64 5.71 11.84
CA ASP A 355 -7.05 6.55 12.96
C ASP A 355 -6.18 7.82 13.01
N GLU A 356 -6.30 8.61 14.07
CA GLU A 356 -5.58 9.88 14.23
C GLU A 356 -4.05 9.72 14.26
N GLU A 357 -3.54 8.53 14.54
CA GLU A 357 -2.11 8.25 14.67
C GLU A 357 -1.51 7.75 13.36
N GLY A 358 -2.31 7.06 12.51
CA GLY A 358 -1.83 6.53 11.23
C GLY A 358 -2.66 5.41 10.63
N LEU A 359 -1.98 4.60 9.83
CA LEU A 359 -2.48 3.33 9.31
C LEU A 359 -2.13 2.24 10.33
N GLU A 360 -3.14 1.59 10.90
CA GLU A 360 -3.00 0.51 11.89
C GLU A 360 -2.12 0.88 13.10
N ALA A 361 -2.26 2.11 13.62
CA ALA A 361 -1.39 2.67 14.65
C ALA A 361 -1.70 2.16 16.05
N ALA A 362 -0.63 1.91 16.82
CA ALA A 362 -0.68 1.77 18.27
C ALA A 362 0.06 2.97 18.90
N ALA A 363 -0.62 3.67 19.82
CA ALA A 363 -0.22 4.98 20.31
C ALA A 363 1.10 5.02 21.04
N VAL A 364 1.94 6.01 20.71
CA VAL A 364 2.88 6.64 21.64
C VAL A 364 2.74 8.16 21.48
N THR A 365 2.06 8.81 22.42
CA THR A 365 1.86 10.25 22.38
C THR A 365 3.06 10.95 23.00
N MET A 366 3.84 11.66 22.19
CA MET A 366 4.83 12.60 22.69
C MET A 366 4.26 14.02 22.63
N LEU A 367 3.85 14.55 23.78
CA LEU A 367 3.33 15.90 23.90
C LEU A 367 4.50 16.88 23.93
N VAL A 368 4.79 17.57 22.85
CA VAL A 368 5.69 18.72 22.84
C VAL A 368 4.86 19.99 23.04
N LEU A 369 4.86 20.50 24.27
CA LEU A 369 4.30 21.82 24.57
C LEU A 369 5.30 22.90 24.14
N ALA A 370 5.05 23.58 23.03
CA ALA A 370 5.74 24.80 22.67
C ALA A 370 4.93 25.99 23.17
N GLU A 371 5.38 26.65 24.27
CA GLU A 371 4.94 27.99 24.64
C GLU A 371 5.62 29.00 23.69
N GLY A 372 4.92 29.45 22.67
CA GLY A 372 5.32 30.57 21.84
C GLY A 372 4.44 31.80 22.10
N ALA A 373 5.06 32.95 22.28
CA ALA A 373 4.36 34.23 22.42
C ALA A 373 3.60 34.52 21.10
N ALA A 374 2.29 34.72 21.19
CA ALA A 374 1.44 35.10 20.08
C ALA A 374 1.86 36.48 19.54
N LEU A 375 2.44 36.47 18.34
CA LEU A 375 2.36 37.61 17.45
C LEU A 375 0.98 37.55 16.79
N GLU A 376 0.26 38.66 16.71
CA GLU A 376 -0.95 38.76 15.89
C GLU A 376 -0.56 38.54 14.44
N MET A 377 -0.64 37.28 13.99
CA MET A 377 -0.59 36.91 12.58
C MET A 377 -2.03 36.92 12.07
N GLU A 378 -2.26 37.47 10.85
CA GLU A 378 -3.53 37.28 10.15
C GLU A 378 -3.83 35.78 10.13
N GLU A 379 -5.06 35.39 10.46
CA GLU A 379 -5.45 33.97 10.38
C GLU A 379 -5.27 33.47 8.94
N PRO A 380 -4.56 32.35 8.72
CA PRO A 380 -4.39 31.79 7.38
C PRO A 380 -5.75 31.48 6.75
N GLN A 381 -5.87 31.75 5.46
CA GLN A 381 -7.06 31.35 4.70
C GLN A 381 -6.90 29.89 4.29
N TYR A 382 -7.60 29.00 4.98
CA TYR A 382 -7.59 27.57 4.69
C TYR A 382 -8.43 27.24 3.46
N ARG A 383 -7.90 26.34 2.59
CA ARG A 383 -8.70 25.62 1.60
C ARG A 383 -9.43 24.48 2.28
N GLU A 384 -10.67 24.22 1.93
CA GLU A 384 -11.46 23.15 2.51
C GLU A 384 -11.28 21.86 1.72
N PHE A 385 -10.80 20.80 2.39
CA PHE A 385 -10.85 19.44 1.91
C PHE A 385 -11.62 18.59 2.92
N HIS A 386 -12.94 18.50 2.75
CA HIS A 386 -13.81 17.70 3.61
C HIS A 386 -14.25 16.46 2.84
N ALA A 387 -13.72 15.30 3.21
CA ALA A 387 -14.10 14.00 2.68
C ALA A 387 -15.40 13.49 3.36
N ASP A 388 -16.44 14.33 3.28
CA ASP A 388 -17.79 14.15 3.82
C ASP A 388 -18.77 13.52 2.82
N ARG A 389 -18.25 13.04 1.70
CA ARG A 389 -18.95 12.47 0.54
C ARG A 389 -18.04 11.48 -0.18
N PRO A 390 -18.53 10.73 -1.19
CA PRO A 390 -17.72 9.78 -1.95
C PRO A 390 -16.37 10.34 -2.38
N PHE A 391 -15.31 9.62 -2.05
CA PHE A 391 -13.94 9.97 -2.42
C PHE A 391 -13.14 8.71 -2.73
N ARG A 392 -12.04 8.90 -3.49
CA ARG A 392 -11.03 7.88 -3.73
C ARG A 392 -9.76 8.20 -2.99
N TYR A 393 -9.00 7.16 -2.70
CA TYR A 393 -7.72 7.31 -2.03
C TYR A 393 -6.65 6.38 -2.61
N TYR A 394 -5.41 6.82 -2.48
CA TYR A 394 -4.23 6.09 -2.91
C TYR A 394 -3.17 6.18 -1.82
N ILE A 395 -2.49 5.08 -1.54
CA ILE A 395 -1.27 5.08 -0.73
C ILE A 395 -0.13 4.79 -1.68
N ILE A 396 0.81 5.73 -1.75
CA ILE A 396 1.92 5.66 -2.68
C ILE A 396 3.26 5.71 -1.96
N THR A 397 4.30 5.18 -2.61
CA THR A 397 5.68 5.42 -2.21
C THR A 397 6.13 6.80 -2.69
N THR A 398 6.94 7.49 -1.88
CA THR A 398 7.56 8.78 -2.23
C THR A 398 9.07 8.73 -2.16
N SER A 399 9.63 7.55 -1.84
CA SER A 399 11.07 7.32 -1.70
C SER A 399 11.79 7.12 -3.04
N THR A 400 11.05 6.90 -4.11
CA THR A 400 11.57 6.69 -5.47
C THR A 400 10.99 7.70 -6.45
N PRO A 401 11.69 8.03 -7.55
CA PRO A 401 11.23 9.02 -8.54
C PRO A 401 9.87 8.65 -9.17
N THR A 402 9.58 7.36 -9.32
CA THR A 402 8.30 6.87 -9.80
C THR A 402 7.52 6.31 -8.63
N PRO A 403 6.40 6.92 -8.22
CA PRO A 403 5.57 6.40 -7.15
C PRO A 403 5.00 5.03 -7.50
N LEU A 404 5.02 4.11 -6.54
CA LEU A 404 4.31 2.83 -6.62
C LEU A 404 2.99 2.95 -5.87
N VAL A 405 1.89 2.46 -6.45
CA VAL A 405 0.59 2.42 -5.77
C VAL A 405 0.54 1.19 -4.88
N VAL A 406 0.74 1.39 -3.59
CA VAL A 406 0.71 0.33 -2.56
C VAL A 406 -0.73 -0.13 -2.33
N PHE A 407 -1.64 0.82 -2.11
CA PHE A 407 -3.08 0.61 -2.00
C PHE A 407 -3.84 1.67 -2.77
N ALA A 408 -4.99 1.29 -3.28
CA ALA A 408 -6.00 2.22 -3.77
C ALA A 408 -7.38 1.74 -3.34
N GLY A 409 -8.30 2.68 -3.16
CA GLY A 409 -9.66 2.35 -2.77
C GLY A 409 -10.61 3.52 -2.90
N GLN A 410 -11.83 3.27 -2.47
CA GLN A 410 -12.86 4.31 -2.37
C GLN A 410 -13.75 4.10 -1.15
N GLU A 411 -14.26 5.22 -0.67
CA GLU A 411 -15.33 5.30 0.32
C GLU A 411 -16.54 5.98 -0.32
N VAL A 412 -17.62 5.24 -0.47
CA VAL A 412 -18.85 5.72 -1.14
C VAL A 412 -20.10 5.51 -0.31
N LYS A 413 -20.00 4.75 0.78
CA LYS A 413 -21.09 4.44 1.72
C LYS A 413 -20.76 4.83 3.14
#